data_17f32f3371e06ae1788371dd716515b3
#
_entry.id   17f32f3371e06ae1788371dd716515b3
#
_cell.length_a   1.000
_cell.length_b   1.000
_cell.length_c   1.000
_cell.angle_alpha   90.00
_cell.angle_beta   90.00
_cell.angle_gamma   90.00
#
_symmetry.space_group_name_H-M   'P 1'
#
loop_
_entity.id
_entity.type
_entity.pdbx_description
1 polymer ?
#
loop_
_entity_poly.entity_id
_entity_poly.type
_entity_poly.pdbx_seq_one_letter_code
_entity_poly.pdbx_strand_id
1 'polypeptide(L)' 'MIKEMRMELAREHIQDFFEQMRKLGFSDEDTLEMIRDTIKGVYNETDS' A
#
# COMPACT_ATOMS: atom_id res chain seq x y z
N MET A 1 12.08 -0.31 19.17
CA MET A 1 10.98 0.52 18.68
C MET A 1 9.64 -0.04 19.13
N ILE A 2 8.78 0.81 19.67
CA ILE A 2 7.48 0.38 20.17
C ILE A 2 6.54 0.12 18.98
N LYS A 3 5.73 -0.93 19.12
CA LYS A 3 4.81 -1.34 18.06
C LYS A 3 3.91 -0.20 17.57
N GLU A 4 3.42 0.62 18.50
CA GLU A 4 2.55 1.74 18.16
C GLU A 4 3.26 2.78 17.29
N MET A 5 4.51 3.07 17.59
CA MET A 5 5.29 4.02 16.80
C MET A 5 5.56 3.48 15.40
N ARG A 6 5.81 2.19 15.31
CA ARG A 6 6.00 1.55 14.01
C ARG A 6 4.75 1.65 13.14
N MET A 7 3.60 1.45 13.75
CA MET A 7 2.33 1.54 13.04
C MET A 7 2.03 2.97 12.59
N GLU A 8 2.36 3.94 13.41
CA GLU A 8 2.18 5.34 13.02
C GLU A 8 3.04 5.72 11.83
N LEU A 9 4.30 5.33 11.86
CA LEU A 9 5.21 5.60 10.75
C LEU A 9 4.74 4.91 9.47
N ALA A 10 4.29 3.66 9.59
CA ALA A 10 3.78 2.92 8.45
C ALA A 10 2.54 3.61 7.88
N ARG A 11 1.68 4.10 8.75
CA ARG A 11 0.46 4.79 8.32
C ARG A 11 0.78 6.06 7.55
N GLU A 12 1.78 6.82 8.01
CA GLU A 12 2.21 8.02 7.31
C GLU A 12 2.72 7.70 5.91
N HIS A 13 3.49 6.63 5.77
CA HIS A 13 3.98 6.21 4.47
C HIS A 13 2.83 5.80 3.54
N ILE A 14 1.83 5.13 4.09
CA ILE A 14 0.67 4.74 3.30
C ILE A 14 -0.10 5.97 2.83
N GLN A 15 -0.28 6.96 3.71
CA GLN A 15 -0.97 8.18 3.35
C GLN A 15 -0.22 8.93 2.25
N ASP A 16 1.08 9.02 2.35
CA ASP A 16 1.91 9.65 1.32
C ASP A 16 1.76 8.93 -0.02
N PHE A 17 1.74 7.62 0.02
CA PHE A 17 1.57 6.81 -1.19
C PHE A 17 0.23 7.10 -1.86
N PHE A 18 -0.84 7.10 -1.08
CA PHE A 18 -2.17 7.41 -1.61
C PHE A 18 -2.22 8.82 -2.20
N GLU A 19 -1.59 9.76 -1.54
CA GLU A 19 -1.54 11.13 -2.02
C GLU A 19 -0.84 11.23 -3.37
N GLN A 20 0.28 10.55 -3.50
CA GLN A 20 1.01 10.52 -4.76
C GLN A 20 0.19 9.88 -5.89
N MET A 21 -0.54 8.82 -5.55
CA MET A 21 -1.40 8.16 -6.53
C MET A 21 -2.52 9.06 -7.00
N ARG A 22 -3.09 9.86 -6.10
CA ARG A 22 -4.11 10.84 -6.47
C ARG A 22 -3.56 11.88 -7.43
N LYS A 23 -2.33 12.31 -7.22
CA LYS A 23 -1.68 13.26 -8.11
C LYS A 23 -1.50 12.69 -9.51
N LEU A 24 -1.34 11.39 -9.62
CA LEU A 24 -1.25 10.71 -10.91
C LEU A 24 -2.61 10.50 -11.56
N GLY A 25 -3.70 10.78 -10.85
CA GLY A 25 -5.04 10.64 -11.38
C GLY A 25 -5.76 9.37 -10.96
N PHE A 26 -5.21 8.62 -10.02
CA PHE A 26 -5.84 7.40 -9.54
C PHE A 26 -6.74 7.70 -8.34
N SER A 27 -7.88 7.03 -8.29
CA SER A 27 -8.74 7.10 -7.12
C SER A 27 -8.20 6.18 -6.01
N ASP A 28 -8.74 6.34 -4.80
CA ASP A 28 -8.34 5.48 -3.70
C ASP A 28 -8.71 4.02 -3.98
N GLU A 29 -9.84 3.80 -4.63
CA GLU A 29 -10.27 2.45 -5.01
C GLU A 29 -9.29 1.82 -6.00
N ASP A 30 -8.87 2.59 -7.00
CA ASP A 30 -7.89 2.11 -7.98
C ASP A 30 -6.56 1.77 -7.30
N THR A 31 -6.15 2.62 -6.36
CA THR A 31 -4.92 2.38 -5.61
C THR A 31 -5.01 1.09 -4.79
N LEU A 32 -6.13 0.86 -4.14
CA LEU A 32 -6.34 -0.36 -3.37
C LEU A 32 -6.30 -1.60 -4.28
N GLU A 33 -6.89 -1.50 -5.45
CA GLU A 33 -6.87 -2.60 -6.40
C GLU A 33 -5.45 -2.95 -6.82
N MET A 34 -4.64 -1.94 -7.10
CA MET A 34 -3.25 -2.16 -7.47
C MET A 34 -2.45 -2.81 -6.34
N ILE A 35 -2.70 -2.39 -5.12
CA ILE A 35 -2.04 -2.99 -3.95
C ILE A 35 -2.42 -4.46 -3.84
N ARG A 36 -3.69 -4.79 -4.01
CA ARG A 36 -4.16 -6.16 -3.95
C ARG A 36 -3.52 -7.02 -5.01
N ASP A 37 -3.45 -6.51 -6.23
CA ASP A 37 -2.83 -7.24 -7.34
C ASP A 37 -1.36 -7.49 -7.08
N THR A 38 -0.66 -6.50 -6.54
CA THR A 38 0.74 -6.65 -6.20
C THR A 38 0.96 -7.72 -5.13
N ILE A 39 0.11 -7.71 -4.10
CA ILE A 39 0.19 -8.69 -3.03
C ILE A 39 -0.10 -10.09 -3.55
N LYS A 40 -1.12 -10.22 -4.40
CA LYS A 40 -1.46 -11.50 -5.01
C LYS A 40 -0.30 -12.07 -5.83
N GLY A 41 0.35 -11.21 -6.59
CA GLY A 41 1.49 -11.61 -7.39
C GLY A 41 2.62 -12.16 -6.53
N VAL A 42 2.92 -11.47 -5.43
CA VAL A 42 3.97 -11.91 -4.51
C VAL A 42 3.62 -13.25 -3.87
N TYR A 43 2.39 -13.40 -3.40
CA TYR A 43 1.97 -14.65 -2.77
C TYR A 43 1.93 -15.81 -3.75
N ASN A 44 1.46 -15.57 -4.96
CA ASN A 44 1.43 -16.62 -5.98
C ASN A 44 2.82 -17.11 -6.35
N GLU A 45 3.77 -16.20 -6.41
CA GLU A 45 5.16 -16.58 -6.70
C GLU A 45 5.75 -17.40 -5.58
N THR A 46 5.37 -17.10 -4.35
CA THR A 46 5.88 -17.82 -3.19
C THR A 46 5.28 -19.21 -3.08
N ASP A 47 4.02 -19.37 -3.47
CA ASP A 47 3.30 -20.64 -3.37
C ASP A 47 3.64 -21.64 -4.47
N SER A 48 4.21 -21.17 -5.52
CA SER A 48 4.55 -22.07 -6.64
C SER A 48 5.88 -22.84 -6.39
#